data_c9982aaf2a5a15d8740e7a7f8cb1317e
#
_entry.id   c9982aaf2a5a15d8740e7a7f8cb1317e
#
_cell.length_a   1.000
_cell.length_b   1.000
_cell.length_c   1.000
_cell.angle_alpha   90.00
_cell.angle_beta   90.00
_cell.angle_gamma   90.00
#
_symmetry.space_group_name_H-M   'P 1'
#
loop_
_entity.id
_entity.type
_entity.pdbx_description
1 polymer ?
#
loop_
_entity_poly.entity_id
_entity_poly.type
_entity_poly.pdbx_seq_one_letter_code
_entity_poly.pdbx_strand_id
1 'polypeptide(L)'
;MAHSKPGATSKTLIYKEIRRSIIVGHRNPGERLDLEALSKHYGTSITPVRDALQMLSQEGLVTIKPRSGYFVTHVTLKQLRDMLELREILEVASIERAAVRITDEQLEQLEHVHAGYTGDDDESYDRYMDENRRFHYLIAQASGNQELAEMLGHLLDRLARFMVLCRAGETLEPRHALLIKALRTHDAVAARQAMLNEINETRETIMERVIQEEGAFWRLGNRDSK
;
A
#
# COMPACT_ATOMS: atom_id res chain seq x y z
N MET A 1 28.30 29.18 -10.27
CA MET A 1 28.05 28.47 -9.01
C MET A 1 26.57 28.06 -8.99
N ALA A 2 26.29 26.82 -9.30
CA ALA A 2 24.92 26.31 -9.37
C ALA A 2 24.48 25.91 -7.96
N HIS A 3 23.45 26.56 -7.43
CA HIS A 3 22.80 26.17 -6.19
C HIS A 3 22.01 24.89 -6.46
N SER A 4 22.52 23.75 -6.00
CA SER A 4 21.78 22.50 -5.91
C SER A 4 20.62 22.68 -4.92
N LYS A 5 19.39 22.34 -5.37
CA LYS A 5 18.22 22.18 -4.51
C LYS A 5 18.55 21.24 -3.35
N PRO A 6 17.97 21.40 -2.14
CA PRO A 6 18.16 20.45 -1.06
C PRO A 6 17.62 19.09 -1.49
N GLY A 7 18.53 18.21 -1.91
CA GLY A 7 18.23 16.84 -2.33
C GLY A 7 17.66 16.05 -1.14
N ALA A 8 16.69 15.20 -1.40
CA ALA A 8 16.28 14.16 -0.48
C ALA A 8 17.52 13.49 0.12
N THR A 9 17.56 13.28 1.42
CA THR A 9 18.69 12.60 2.05
C THR A 9 18.88 11.25 1.38
N SER A 10 20.12 10.78 1.24
CA SER A 10 20.46 9.49 0.62
C SER A 10 19.55 8.36 1.12
N LYS A 11 19.22 8.37 2.43
CA LYS A 11 18.27 7.46 3.07
C LYS A 11 16.87 7.50 2.44
N THR A 12 16.31 8.68 2.19
CA THR A 12 14.95 8.84 1.64
C THR A 12 14.87 8.35 0.20
N LEU A 13 15.91 8.59 -0.60
CA LEU A 13 16.00 8.08 -1.96
C LEU A 13 16.05 6.54 -1.96
N ILE A 14 16.96 5.96 -1.20
CA ILE A 14 17.13 4.51 -1.05
C ILE A 14 15.83 3.85 -0.59
N TYR A 15 15.17 4.43 0.42
CA TYR A 15 13.88 3.95 0.90
C TYR A 15 12.84 3.91 -0.23
N LYS A 16 12.67 5.01 -0.98
CA LYS A 16 11.68 5.09 -2.06
C LYS A 16 11.95 4.07 -3.17
N GLU A 17 13.19 3.93 -3.60
CA GLU A 17 13.56 3.00 -4.68
C GLU A 17 13.40 1.53 -4.26
N ILE A 18 13.81 1.16 -3.04
CA ILE A 18 13.63 -0.21 -2.54
C ILE A 18 12.13 -0.48 -2.32
N ARG A 19 11.39 0.46 -1.73
CA ARG A 19 9.92 0.35 -1.56
C ARG A 19 9.26 0.07 -2.90
N ARG A 20 9.53 0.89 -3.90
CA ARG A 20 9.03 0.71 -5.25
C ARG A 20 9.37 -0.67 -5.82
N SER A 21 10.64 -1.08 -5.76
CA SER A 21 11.09 -2.37 -6.31
C SER A 21 10.39 -3.57 -5.64
N ILE A 22 9.99 -3.46 -4.38
CA ILE A 22 9.21 -4.48 -3.68
C ILE A 22 7.75 -4.45 -4.15
N ILE A 23 7.14 -3.27 -4.21
CA ILE A 23 5.71 -3.11 -4.52
C ILE A 23 5.41 -3.54 -5.95
N VAL A 24 6.22 -3.10 -6.95
CA VAL A 24 6.04 -3.50 -8.37
C VAL A 24 6.55 -4.91 -8.68
N GLY A 25 7.07 -5.65 -7.70
CA GLY A 25 7.45 -7.05 -7.87
C GLY A 25 8.83 -7.29 -8.48
N HIS A 26 9.68 -6.26 -8.64
CA HIS A 26 11.09 -6.43 -9.08
C HIS A 26 11.93 -7.18 -8.05
N ARG A 27 11.48 -7.24 -6.79
CA ARG A 27 12.07 -8.05 -5.72
C ARG A 27 11.07 -9.07 -5.24
N ASN A 28 11.54 -10.32 -5.17
CA ASN A 28 10.68 -11.45 -4.82
C ASN A 28 10.46 -11.57 -3.31
N PRO A 29 9.30 -12.08 -2.85
CA PRO A 29 9.09 -12.43 -1.45
C PRO A 29 10.16 -13.38 -0.96
N GLY A 30 10.73 -13.09 0.21
CA GLY A 30 11.83 -13.88 0.79
C GLY A 30 13.22 -13.56 0.23
N GLU A 31 13.35 -12.70 -0.79
CA GLU A 31 14.64 -12.26 -1.31
C GLU A 31 15.46 -11.57 -0.22
N ARG A 32 16.75 -11.92 -0.13
CA ARG A 32 17.68 -11.28 0.80
C ARG A 32 18.13 -9.92 0.27
N LEU A 33 18.02 -8.90 1.10
CA LEU A 33 18.49 -7.54 0.84
C LEU A 33 19.88 -7.36 1.46
N ASP A 34 20.90 -7.49 0.63
CA ASP A 34 22.29 -7.43 1.09
C ASP A 34 22.75 -5.99 1.27
N LEU A 35 23.19 -5.64 2.49
CA LEU A 35 23.59 -4.27 2.86
C LEU A 35 24.80 -3.77 2.07
N GLU A 36 25.78 -4.65 1.83
CA GLU A 36 27.02 -4.27 1.14
C GLU A 36 26.75 -4.07 -0.36
N ALA A 37 25.97 -4.99 -0.96
CA ALA A 37 25.58 -4.86 -2.35
C ALA A 37 24.74 -3.59 -2.60
N LEU A 38 23.77 -3.30 -1.71
CA LEU A 38 22.96 -2.09 -1.79
C LEU A 38 23.80 -0.82 -1.55
N SER A 39 24.72 -0.80 -0.58
CA SER A 39 25.57 0.35 -0.33
C SER A 39 26.47 0.66 -1.53
N LYS A 40 26.99 -0.38 -2.18
CA LYS A 40 27.77 -0.25 -3.42
C LYS A 40 26.90 0.26 -4.58
N HIS A 41 25.69 -0.27 -4.73
CA HIS A 41 24.74 0.15 -5.77
C HIS A 41 24.38 1.64 -5.66
N TYR A 42 24.12 2.11 -4.44
CA TYR A 42 23.74 3.51 -4.19
C TYR A 42 24.96 4.44 -3.99
N GLY A 43 26.18 3.96 -4.05
CA GLY A 43 27.38 4.76 -3.86
C GLY A 43 27.46 5.41 -2.47
N THR A 44 26.99 4.73 -1.42
CA THR A 44 26.88 5.28 -0.05
C THR A 44 27.45 4.32 0.99
N SER A 45 27.47 4.73 2.26
CA SER A 45 27.81 3.85 3.38
C SER A 45 26.64 2.93 3.75
N ILE A 46 26.88 1.94 4.58
CA ILE A 46 25.87 0.96 5.06
C ILE A 46 24.77 1.62 5.91
N THR A 47 25.09 2.71 6.61
CA THR A 47 24.17 3.35 7.57
C THR A 47 22.87 3.83 6.91
N PRO A 48 22.86 4.67 5.86
CA PRO A 48 21.61 5.11 5.22
C PRO A 48 20.82 3.96 4.57
N VAL A 49 21.50 2.90 4.11
CA VAL A 49 20.84 1.68 3.61
C VAL A 49 20.11 0.96 4.75
N ARG A 50 20.80 0.78 5.89
CA ARG A 50 20.21 0.16 7.08
C ARG A 50 19.00 0.93 7.58
N ASP A 51 19.10 2.26 7.66
CA ASP A 51 18.01 3.13 8.08
C ASP A 51 16.80 3.00 7.14
N ALA A 52 17.03 2.97 5.83
CA ALA A 52 15.99 2.77 4.83
C ALA A 52 15.29 1.41 4.99
N LEU A 53 16.06 0.32 5.19
CA LEU A 53 15.50 -1.01 5.42
C LEU A 53 14.77 -1.13 6.76
N GLN A 54 15.17 -0.38 7.78
CA GLN A 54 14.43 -0.31 9.05
C GLN A 54 13.08 0.40 8.85
N MET A 55 13.00 1.47 8.07
CA MET A 55 11.72 2.12 7.72
C MET A 55 10.81 1.13 7.00
N LEU A 56 11.33 0.43 6.00
CA LEU A 56 10.56 -0.59 5.26
C LEU A 56 10.13 -1.76 6.17
N SER A 57 10.90 -2.07 7.20
CA SER A 57 10.52 -3.08 8.19
C SER A 57 9.38 -2.60 9.10
N GLN A 58 9.33 -1.32 9.44
CA GLN A 58 8.20 -0.73 10.18
C GLN A 58 6.90 -0.77 9.36
N GLU A 59 7.00 -0.62 8.04
CA GLU A 59 5.87 -0.77 7.12
C GLU A 59 5.50 -2.25 6.85
N GLY A 60 6.30 -3.21 7.33
CA GLY A 60 6.09 -4.64 7.12
C GLY A 60 6.47 -5.14 5.72
N LEU A 61 7.11 -4.31 4.89
CA LEU A 61 7.62 -4.70 3.56
C LEU A 61 8.94 -5.46 3.63
N VAL A 62 9.70 -5.27 4.71
CA VAL A 62 10.97 -5.96 4.99
C VAL A 62 10.90 -6.67 6.32
N THR A 63 11.37 -7.91 6.37
CA THR A 63 11.50 -8.70 7.59
C THR A 63 12.97 -8.74 8.02
N ILE A 64 13.23 -8.34 9.25
CA ILE A 64 14.56 -8.43 9.88
C ILE A 64 14.67 -9.77 10.59
N LYS A 65 15.56 -10.65 10.14
CA LYS A 65 15.86 -11.92 10.81
C LYS A 65 17.16 -11.76 11.62
N PRO A 66 17.14 -11.93 12.95
CA PRO A 66 18.33 -11.81 13.78
C PRO A 66 19.48 -12.66 13.23
N ARG A 67 20.68 -12.08 13.16
CA ARG A 67 21.91 -12.70 12.62
C ARG A 67 21.88 -13.10 11.13
N SER A 68 20.73 -13.04 10.48
CA SER A 68 20.56 -13.45 9.06
C SER A 68 20.43 -12.27 8.10
N GLY A 69 19.95 -11.10 8.57
CA GLY A 69 19.86 -9.87 7.79
C GLY A 69 18.42 -9.48 7.44
N TYR A 70 18.30 -8.79 6.32
CA TYR A 70 17.06 -8.18 5.82
C TYR A 70 16.50 -8.99 4.65
N PHE A 71 15.20 -9.19 4.63
CA PHE A 71 14.52 -9.97 3.60
C PHE A 71 13.24 -9.27 3.18
N VAL A 72 12.88 -9.35 1.91
CA VAL A 72 11.54 -8.96 1.45
C VAL A 72 10.51 -9.82 2.18
N THR A 73 9.49 -9.18 2.75
CA THR A 73 8.48 -9.91 3.52
C THR A 73 7.72 -10.88 2.63
N HIS A 74 7.60 -12.12 3.09
CA HIS A 74 6.75 -13.13 2.48
C HIS A 74 5.41 -13.16 3.24
N VAL A 75 4.31 -12.98 2.51
CA VAL A 75 2.95 -13.02 3.06
C VAL A 75 2.28 -14.29 2.57
N THR A 76 1.83 -15.14 3.49
CA THR A 76 1.06 -16.34 3.14
C THR A 76 -0.37 -15.99 2.73
N LEU A 77 -1.03 -16.88 1.98
CA LEU A 77 -2.44 -16.70 1.59
C LEU A 77 -3.36 -16.50 2.80
N LYS A 78 -3.09 -17.21 3.91
CA LYS A 78 -3.82 -17.01 5.16
C LYS A 78 -3.65 -15.60 5.70
N GLN A 79 -2.41 -15.13 5.79
CA GLN A 79 -2.13 -13.77 6.27
C GLN A 79 -2.75 -12.70 5.36
N LEU A 80 -2.76 -12.93 4.04
CA LEU A 80 -3.42 -12.01 3.12
C LEU A 80 -4.93 -11.93 3.38
N ARG A 81 -5.60 -13.07 3.58
CA ARG A 81 -7.02 -13.11 3.94
C ARG A 81 -7.30 -12.38 5.25
N ASP A 82 -6.50 -12.65 6.28
CA ASP A 82 -6.61 -12.00 7.59
C ASP A 82 -6.44 -10.47 7.45
N MET A 83 -5.51 -9.99 6.60
CA MET A 83 -5.31 -8.56 6.32
C MET A 83 -6.48 -7.93 5.57
N LEU A 84 -7.05 -8.63 4.59
CA LEU A 84 -8.21 -8.13 3.83
C LEU A 84 -9.48 -8.06 4.70
N GLU A 85 -9.66 -9.02 5.61
CA GLU A 85 -10.74 -8.97 6.62
C GLU A 85 -10.55 -7.79 7.58
N LEU A 86 -9.33 -7.59 8.09
CA LEU A 86 -9.03 -6.46 8.97
C LEU A 86 -9.22 -5.12 8.24
N ARG A 87 -8.87 -5.04 6.95
CA ARG A 87 -9.12 -3.87 6.11
C ARG A 87 -10.61 -3.51 6.09
N GLU A 88 -11.48 -4.50 5.86
CA GLU A 88 -12.92 -4.28 5.87
C GLU A 88 -13.41 -3.71 7.20
N ILE A 89 -13.00 -4.31 8.31
CA ILE A 89 -13.39 -3.86 9.65
C ILE A 89 -12.98 -2.40 9.90
N LEU A 90 -11.72 -2.06 9.57
CA LEU A 90 -11.18 -0.71 9.81
C LEU A 90 -11.79 0.33 8.89
N GLU A 91 -11.93 0.03 7.59
CA GLU A 91 -12.45 0.98 6.62
C GLU A 91 -13.94 1.25 6.79
N VAL A 92 -14.74 0.21 7.06
CA VAL A 92 -16.16 0.38 7.36
C VAL A 92 -16.35 1.19 8.64
N ALA A 93 -15.59 0.88 9.69
CA ALA A 93 -15.63 1.65 10.94
C ALA A 93 -15.19 3.12 10.75
N SER A 94 -14.26 3.36 9.81
CA SER A 94 -13.78 4.71 9.45
C SER A 94 -14.85 5.50 8.75
N ILE A 95 -15.42 4.95 7.67
CA ILE A 95 -16.33 5.71 6.80
C ILE A 95 -17.68 6.01 7.48
N GLU A 96 -18.21 5.09 8.29
CA GLU A 96 -19.42 5.33 9.07
C GLU A 96 -19.27 6.51 10.03
N ARG A 97 -18.11 6.62 10.67
CA ARG A 97 -17.78 7.74 11.56
C ARG A 97 -17.49 9.02 10.81
N ALA A 98 -16.74 8.90 9.70
CA ALA A 98 -16.43 10.03 8.82
C ALA A 98 -17.70 10.66 8.25
N ALA A 99 -18.66 9.86 7.82
CA ALA A 99 -19.94 10.37 7.28
C ALA A 99 -20.68 11.32 8.24
N VAL A 100 -20.50 11.14 9.55
CA VAL A 100 -21.13 12.01 10.57
C VAL A 100 -20.27 13.23 10.92
N ARG A 101 -18.95 13.18 10.68
CA ARG A 101 -17.99 14.15 11.25
C ARG A 101 -17.21 14.94 10.22
N ILE A 102 -17.19 14.50 8.97
CA ILE A 102 -16.37 15.09 7.92
C ILE A 102 -16.73 16.56 7.71
N THR A 103 -15.70 17.40 7.55
CA THR A 103 -15.86 18.82 7.25
C THR A 103 -15.79 19.06 5.74
N ASP A 104 -16.29 20.23 5.28
CA ASP A 104 -16.20 20.62 3.87
C ASP A 104 -14.76 20.69 3.38
N GLU A 105 -13.80 21.14 4.24
CA GLU A 105 -12.37 21.18 3.90
C GLU A 105 -11.80 19.76 3.70
N GLN A 106 -12.23 18.80 4.50
CA GLN A 106 -11.80 17.39 4.36
C GLN A 106 -12.40 16.75 3.11
N LEU A 107 -13.65 17.09 2.75
CA LEU A 107 -14.28 16.68 1.49
C LEU A 107 -13.51 17.21 0.29
N GLU A 108 -13.16 18.50 0.28
CA GLU A 108 -12.34 19.10 -0.76
C GLU A 108 -10.98 18.39 -0.90
N GLN A 109 -10.34 18.04 0.22
CA GLN A 109 -9.09 17.28 0.18
C GLN A 109 -9.25 15.90 -0.48
N LEU A 110 -10.34 15.19 -0.19
CA LEU A 110 -10.64 13.89 -0.81
C LEU A 110 -10.85 14.01 -2.32
N GLU A 111 -11.55 15.04 -2.78
CA GLU A 111 -11.82 15.30 -4.20
C GLU A 111 -10.54 15.57 -5.00
N HIS A 112 -9.54 16.17 -4.37
CA HIS A 112 -8.28 16.53 -5.02
C HIS A 112 -7.21 15.42 -4.96
N VAL A 113 -7.46 14.31 -4.28
CA VAL A 113 -6.45 13.25 -4.15
C VAL A 113 -6.06 12.66 -5.51
N HIS A 114 -6.99 12.54 -6.46
CA HIS A 114 -6.76 11.90 -7.77
C HIS A 114 -6.38 12.86 -8.90
N ALA A 115 -6.12 14.13 -8.61
CA ALA A 115 -5.82 15.15 -9.61
C ALA A 115 -4.49 14.95 -10.36
N GLY A 116 -3.65 14.01 -9.94
CA GLY A 116 -2.30 13.77 -10.47
C GLY A 116 -2.12 12.51 -11.32
N TYR A 117 -3.13 11.64 -11.42
CA TYR A 117 -3.02 10.40 -12.21
C TYR A 117 -3.24 10.69 -13.70
N THR A 118 -2.25 10.38 -14.55
CA THR A 118 -2.26 10.75 -15.97
C THR A 118 -1.80 9.65 -16.95
N GLY A 119 -1.45 8.44 -16.52
CA GLY A 119 -0.94 7.44 -17.45
C GLY A 119 -0.88 6.00 -16.92
N ASP A 120 -0.46 5.09 -17.81
CA ASP A 120 -0.39 3.63 -17.57
C ASP A 120 1.04 3.14 -17.29
N ASP A 121 2.02 4.04 -17.09
CA ASP A 121 3.39 3.66 -16.76
C ASP A 121 3.57 3.36 -15.26
N ASP A 122 4.68 2.69 -14.93
CA ASP A 122 4.99 2.28 -13.56
C ASP A 122 5.05 3.46 -12.57
N GLU A 123 5.47 4.66 -13.00
CA GLU A 123 5.56 5.84 -12.15
C GLU A 123 4.16 6.43 -11.87
N SER A 124 3.31 6.44 -12.87
CA SER A 124 1.89 6.82 -12.74
C SER A 124 1.17 5.85 -11.81
N TYR A 125 1.50 4.58 -11.88
CA TYR A 125 0.95 3.54 -11.04
C TYR A 125 1.36 3.69 -9.57
N ASP A 126 2.64 3.99 -9.30
CA ASP A 126 3.11 4.30 -7.94
C ASP A 126 2.35 5.50 -7.34
N ARG A 127 2.20 6.57 -8.13
CA ARG A 127 1.45 7.76 -7.71
C ARG A 127 0.01 7.43 -7.41
N TYR A 128 -0.62 6.65 -8.27
CA TYR A 128 -1.99 6.20 -8.08
C TYR A 128 -2.17 5.41 -6.78
N MET A 129 -1.26 4.49 -6.47
CA MET A 129 -1.32 3.69 -5.25
C MET A 129 -1.09 4.55 -3.99
N ASP A 130 -0.16 5.51 -4.04
CA ASP A 130 0.06 6.45 -2.95
C ASP A 130 -1.17 7.37 -2.76
N GLU A 131 -1.82 7.79 -3.84
CA GLU A 131 -3.07 8.58 -3.81
C GLU A 131 -4.23 7.76 -3.26
N ASN A 132 -4.43 6.51 -3.71
CA ASN A 132 -5.45 5.61 -3.18
C ASN A 132 -5.27 5.38 -1.66
N ARG A 133 -4.03 5.07 -1.23
CA ARG A 133 -3.69 4.95 0.19
C ARG A 133 -4.03 6.23 0.96
N ARG A 134 -3.68 7.39 0.39
CA ARG A 134 -3.96 8.70 0.99
C ARG A 134 -5.45 8.95 1.11
N PHE A 135 -6.23 8.58 0.10
CA PHE A 135 -7.70 8.71 0.10
C PHE A 135 -8.33 7.97 1.29
N HIS A 136 -8.05 6.68 1.43
CA HIS A 136 -8.58 5.88 2.54
C HIS A 136 -8.06 6.35 3.91
N TYR A 137 -6.81 6.81 3.98
CA TYR A 137 -6.25 7.37 5.20
C TYR A 137 -6.94 8.68 5.61
N LEU A 138 -7.25 9.57 4.68
CA LEU A 138 -7.99 10.81 4.94
C LEU A 138 -9.42 10.52 5.46
N ILE A 139 -10.11 9.52 4.89
CA ILE A 139 -11.40 9.06 5.42
C ILE A 139 -11.25 8.59 6.87
N ALA A 140 -10.21 7.80 7.14
CA ALA A 140 -9.96 7.32 8.49
C ALA A 140 -9.63 8.46 9.47
N GLN A 141 -8.89 9.48 9.06
CA GLN A 141 -8.66 10.69 9.86
C GLN A 141 -9.97 11.45 10.13
N ALA A 142 -10.84 11.59 9.12
CA ALA A 142 -12.15 12.23 9.27
C ALA A 142 -13.08 11.48 10.23
N SER A 143 -12.81 10.20 10.52
CA SER A 143 -13.50 9.45 11.58
C SER A 143 -13.31 10.04 12.98
N GLY A 144 -12.26 10.87 13.17
CA GLY A 144 -11.89 11.45 14.46
C GLY A 144 -11.15 10.47 15.39
N ASN A 145 -10.77 9.28 14.92
CA ASN A 145 -9.99 8.30 15.67
C ASN A 145 -8.59 8.14 15.02
N GLN A 146 -7.60 8.79 15.60
CA GLN A 146 -6.23 8.80 15.08
C GLN A 146 -5.59 7.41 15.10
N GLU A 147 -5.80 6.61 16.14
CA GLU A 147 -5.26 5.25 16.23
C GLU A 147 -5.81 4.36 15.10
N LEU A 148 -7.11 4.49 14.80
CA LEU A 148 -7.73 3.77 13.69
C LEU A 148 -7.10 4.18 12.35
N ALA A 149 -6.87 5.48 12.14
CA ALA A 149 -6.24 5.98 10.93
C ALA A 149 -4.80 5.46 10.76
N GLU A 150 -4.02 5.44 11.83
CA GLU A 150 -2.64 4.92 11.82
C GLU A 150 -2.61 3.41 11.56
N MET A 151 -3.46 2.64 12.24
CA MET A 151 -3.58 1.20 12.00
C MET A 151 -3.97 0.87 10.57
N LEU A 152 -4.94 1.59 10.01
CA LEU A 152 -5.34 1.43 8.61
C LEU A 152 -4.20 1.81 7.67
N GLY A 153 -3.51 2.92 7.91
CA GLY A 153 -2.36 3.35 7.11
C GLY A 153 -1.28 2.26 7.02
N HIS A 154 -0.87 1.69 8.14
CA HIS A 154 0.09 0.59 8.18
C HIS A 154 -0.42 -0.68 7.48
N LEU A 155 -1.70 -0.98 7.59
CA LEU A 155 -2.29 -2.13 6.90
C LEU A 155 -2.28 -1.93 5.38
N LEU A 156 -2.63 -0.74 4.89
CA LEU A 156 -2.62 -0.39 3.47
C LEU A 156 -1.20 -0.44 2.89
N ASP A 157 -0.17 -0.02 3.63
CA ASP A 157 1.24 -0.16 3.20
C ASP A 157 1.61 -1.64 2.97
N ARG A 158 1.18 -2.54 3.84
CA ARG A 158 1.40 -3.99 3.70
C ARG A 158 0.63 -4.60 2.54
N LEU A 159 -0.55 -4.07 2.22
CA LEU A 159 -1.39 -4.52 1.11
C LEU A 159 -0.97 -3.92 -0.24
N ALA A 160 -0.17 -2.86 -0.27
CA ALA A 160 0.17 -2.10 -1.47
C ALA A 160 0.66 -3.00 -2.62
N ARG A 161 1.55 -3.98 -2.34
CA ARG A 161 2.04 -4.92 -3.34
C ARG A 161 0.92 -5.71 -4.01
N PHE A 162 -0.05 -6.21 -3.24
CA PHE A 162 -1.16 -7.00 -3.77
C PHE A 162 -2.11 -6.14 -4.60
N MET A 163 -2.29 -4.88 -4.22
CA MET A 163 -3.06 -3.91 -4.99
C MET A 163 -2.41 -3.64 -6.35
N VAL A 164 -1.08 -3.48 -6.39
CA VAL A 164 -0.33 -3.29 -7.64
C VAL A 164 -0.42 -4.52 -8.54
N LEU A 165 -0.20 -5.72 -8.03
CA LEU A 165 -0.29 -6.96 -8.80
C LEU A 165 -1.65 -7.13 -9.48
N CYS A 166 -2.70 -6.60 -8.89
CA CYS A 166 -4.07 -6.75 -9.41
C CYS A 166 -4.48 -5.68 -10.41
N ARG A 167 -3.62 -4.67 -10.68
CA ARG A 167 -3.99 -3.51 -11.52
C ARG A 167 -5.39 -2.96 -11.19
N ALA A 168 -5.72 -2.98 -9.91
CA ALA A 168 -7.03 -2.54 -9.41
C ALA A 168 -7.28 -1.03 -9.64
N GLY A 169 -6.28 -0.34 -10.23
CA GLY A 169 -6.25 1.09 -10.42
C GLY A 169 -7.25 1.65 -11.42
N GLU A 170 -7.50 0.95 -12.50
CA GLU A 170 -8.29 1.48 -13.62
C GLU A 170 -9.77 1.75 -13.28
N THR A 171 -10.29 1.19 -12.19
CA THR A 171 -11.71 1.26 -11.82
C THR A 171 -11.99 1.96 -10.49
N LEU A 172 -10.97 2.50 -9.79
CA LEU A 172 -11.14 3.06 -8.45
C LEU A 172 -11.72 4.48 -8.43
N GLU A 173 -11.41 5.32 -9.41
CA GLU A 173 -11.92 6.70 -9.45
C GLU A 173 -13.46 6.78 -9.40
N PRO A 174 -14.23 6.00 -10.19
CA PRO A 174 -15.67 5.98 -10.09
C PRO A 174 -16.20 5.51 -8.72
N ARG A 175 -15.48 4.59 -8.07
CA ARG A 175 -15.84 4.07 -6.73
C ARG A 175 -15.60 5.10 -5.66
N HIS A 176 -14.45 5.78 -5.69
CA HIS A 176 -14.14 6.89 -4.79
C HIS A 176 -15.16 8.03 -4.93
N ALA A 177 -15.65 8.31 -6.14
CA ALA A 177 -16.71 9.29 -6.35
C ALA A 177 -18.02 8.93 -5.62
N LEU A 178 -18.35 7.63 -5.52
CA LEU A 178 -19.52 7.16 -4.75
C LEU A 178 -19.32 7.37 -3.25
N LEU A 179 -18.13 7.12 -2.74
CA LEU A 179 -17.78 7.35 -1.34
C LEU A 179 -17.88 8.86 -0.99
N ILE A 180 -17.28 9.71 -1.82
CA ILE A 180 -17.34 11.17 -1.67
C ILE A 180 -18.79 11.67 -1.68
N LYS A 181 -19.62 11.15 -2.60
CA LYS A 181 -21.04 11.51 -2.67
C LYS A 181 -21.79 11.17 -1.38
N ALA A 182 -21.58 9.97 -0.83
CA ALA A 182 -22.21 9.55 0.41
C ALA A 182 -21.71 10.36 1.62
N LEU A 183 -20.41 10.67 1.68
CA LEU A 183 -19.82 11.53 2.73
C LEU A 183 -20.39 12.96 2.65
N ARG A 184 -20.54 13.53 1.46
CA ARG A 184 -21.10 14.89 1.25
C ARG A 184 -22.54 15.02 1.72
N THR A 185 -23.32 13.95 1.62
CA THR A 185 -24.71 13.92 2.10
C THR A 185 -24.84 13.48 3.56
N HIS A 186 -23.72 13.23 4.23
CA HIS A 186 -23.68 12.69 5.59
C HIS A 186 -24.51 11.41 5.78
N ASP A 187 -24.64 10.62 4.70
CA ASP A 187 -25.37 9.36 4.70
C ASP A 187 -24.47 8.19 5.08
N ALA A 188 -24.42 7.87 6.37
CA ALA A 188 -23.59 6.79 6.89
C ALA A 188 -23.97 5.40 6.34
N VAL A 189 -25.25 5.19 5.98
CA VAL A 189 -25.71 3.90 5.42
C VAL A 189 -25.22 3.75 3.98
N ALA A 190 -25.38 4.78 3.17
CA ALA A 190 -24.87 4.80 1.79
C ALA A 190 -23.33 4.73 1.77
N ALA A 191 -22.65 5.45 2.66
CA ALA A 191 -21.21 5.43 2.80
C ALA A 191 -20.67 4.03 3.17
N ARG A 192 -21.29 3.36 4.13
CA ARG A 192 -20.99 1.97 4.48
C ARG A 192 -21.14 1.04 3.27
N GLN A 193 -22.27 1.12 2.57
CA GLN A 193 -22.55 0.23 1.45
C GLN A 193 -21.55 0.45 0.29
N ALA A 194 -21.23 1.70 -0.03
CA ALA A 194 -20.24 2.03 -1.05
C ALA A 194 -18.85 1.48 -0.70
N MET A 195 -18.43 1.61 0.56
CA MET A 195 -17.15 1.07 1.04
C MET A 195 -17.12 -0.45 0.97
N LEU A 196 -18.17 -1.13 1.41
CA LEU A 196 -18.27 -2.59 1.33
C LEU A 196 -18.18 -3.09 -0.12
N ASN A 197 -18.84 -2.42 -1.06
CA ASN A 197 -18.80 -2.79 -2.47
C ASN A 197 -17.36 -2.69 -3.01
N GLU A 198 -16.68 -1.57 -2.76
CA GLU A 198 -15.30 -1.37 -3.20
C GLU A 198 -14.34 -2.40 -2.63
N ILE A 199 -14.44 -2.67 -1.31
CA ILE A 199 -13.56 -3.64 -0.64
C ILE A 199 -13.81 -5.05 -1.17
N ASN A 200 -15.06 -5.46 -1.37
CA ASN A 200 -15.38 -6.79 -1.87
C ASN A 200 -14.85 -7.01 -3.28
N GLU A 201 -15.07 -6.06 -4.20
CA GLU A 201 -14.54 -6.16 -5.57
C GLU A 201 -13.00 -6.21 -5.57
N THR A 202 -12.35 -5.38 -4.75
CA THR A 202 -10.89 -5.39 -4.61
C THR A 202 -10.40 -6.72 -4.04
N ARG A 203 -11.08 -7.26 -3.02
CA ARG A 203 -10.76 -8.55 -2.40
C ARG A 203 -10.83 -9.69 -3.41
N GLU A 204 -11.92 -9.77 -4.16
CA GLU A 204 -12.12 -10.80 -5.19
C GLU A 204 -11.00 -10.75 -6.22
N THR A 205 -10.70 -9.56 -6.76
CA THR A 205 -9.63 -9.37 -7.74
C THR A 205 -8.26 -9.80 -7.20
N ILE A 206 -7.91 -9.39 -5.97
CA ILE A 206 -6.65 -9.76 -5.32
C ILE A 206 -6.57 -11.28 -5.16
N MET A 207 -7.62 -11.89 -4.62
CA MET A 207 -7.62 -13.32 -4.34
C MET A 207 -7.52 -14.16 -5.61
N GLU A 208 -8.23 -13.80 -6.68
CA GLU A 208 -8.15 -14.48 -7.96
C GLU A 208 -6.74 -14.42 -8.55
N ARG A 209 -6.10 -13.24 -8.55
CA ARG A 209 -4.75 -13.05 -9.09
C ARG A 209 -3.71 -13.81 -8.28
N VAL A 210 -3.73 -13.69 -6.96
CA VAL A 210 -2.77 -14.40 -6.10
C VAL A 210 -2.92 -15.92 -6.23
N ILE A 211 -4.13 -16.44 -6.32
CA ILE A 211 -4.36 -17.88 -6.53
C ILE A 211 -3.84 -18.33 -7.91
N GLN A 212 -4.01 -17.51 -8.96
CA GLN A 212 -3.49 -17.81 -10.29
C GLN A 212 -1.95 -17.85 -10.31
N GLU A 213 -1.30 -16.88 -9.68
CA GLU A 213 0.16 -16.77 -9.61
C GLU A 213 0.78 -17.85 -8.70
N GLU A 214 0.26 -18.05 -7.50
CA GLU A 214 0.71 -19.13 -6.61
C GLU A 214 0.37 -20.51 -7.16
N GLY A 215 -0.78 -20.69 -7.81
CA GLY A 215 -1.14 -21.93 -8.47
C GLY A 215 -0.14 -22.36 -9.54
N ALA A 216 0.47 -21.42 -10.25
CA ALA A 216 1.57 -21.69 -11.17
C ALA A 216 2.86 -22.12 -10.43
N PHE A 217 3.16 -21.51 -9.29
CA PHE A 217 4.33 -21.83 -8.45
C PHE A 217 4.21 -23.21 -7.78
N TRP A 218 3.02 -23.56 -7.27
CA TRP A 218 2.74 -24.88 -6.67
C TRP A 218 2.85 -26.04 -7.64
N ARG A 219 2.52 -25.85 -8.92
CA ARG A 219 2.69 -26.89 -9.97
C ARG A 219 4.15 -27.18 -10.29
N LEU A 220 5.06 -26.22 -10.04
CA LEU A 220 6.51 -26.38 -10.28
C LEU A 220 7.26 -26.94 -9.06
N GLY A 221 6.78 -26.68 -7.83
CA GLY A 221 7.44 -27.11 -6.59
C GLY A 221 7.29 -28.59 -6.25
N ASN A 222 6.38 -29.31 -6.88
CA ASN A 222 6.11 -30.73 -6.59
C ASN A 222 6.90 -31.72 -7.47
N ARG A 223 7.90 -31.27 -8.23
CA ARG A 223 8.73 -32.15 -9.09
C ARG A 223 10.06 -32.59 -8.51
N ASP A 224 10.51 -32.03 -7.38
CA ASP A 224 11.84 -32.32 -6.80
C ASP A 224 11.78 -32.98 -5.41
N SER A 225 10.77 -33.81 -5.15
CA SER A 225 10.74 -34.68 -3.98
C SER A 225 10.68 -36.15 -4.44
N LYS A 226 11.81 -36.64 -4.98
CA LYS A 226 12.13 -38.08 -5.02
C LYS A 226 13.61 -38.28 -4.76
#